data_3ea740a349dbd8d836a873dfb7d75ae3
#
_entry.id   3ea740a349dbd8d836a873dfb7d75ae3
#
_cell.length_a   1.000
_cell.length_b   1.000
_cell.length_c   1.000
_cell.angle_alpha   90.00
_cell.angle_beta   90.00
_cell.angle_gamma   90.00
#
_symmetry.space_group_name_H-M   'P 1'
#
loop_
_entity.id
_entity.type
_entity.pdbx_description
1 polymer ?
#
loop_
_entity_poly.entity_id
_entity_poly.type
_entity_poly.pdbx_seq_one_letter_code
_entity_poly.pdbx_strand_id
1 'polypeptide(L)'
;MTTPEPAPGSPPTSSAPAAPGPVPPVLTRDGRDASRVPADWAELIDPDEWRLNDEGLPARRAARVIALRRRPVPAILLVIGHDFSAADRSWGFTPGGGIMAGESPPEGAARELAEETGITVDAASLIGPVVDRSSRFSFNLVTCRQDELFYLLHLDGVAGAGDDLDRSGWTELERQVLDSLRWWPLDELDAAAAAGMTVYPAVLPALARELLSGWDGVVRVLCEED
;
A
#
# COMPACT_ATOMS: atom_id res chain seq x y z
N MET A 1 33.57 66.83 44.01
CA MET A 1 34.05 65.97 42.93
C MET A 1 33.24 64.70 43.00
N THR A 2 32.16 64.63 42.25
CA THR A 2 31.25 63.48 42.16
C THR A 2 31.53 62.76 40.83
N THR A 3 31.95 61.52 40.93
CA THR A 3 32.18 60.62 39.78
C THR A 3 30.81 60.18 39.22
N PRO A 4 30.62 60.12 37.90
CA PRO A 4 29.38 59.64 37.31
C PRO A 4 29.35 58.12 37.26
N GLU A 5 28.17 57.58 37.50
CA GLU A 5 27.81 56.20 37.46
C GLU A 5 27.72 55.69 36.01
N PRO A 6 28.17 54.46 35.67
CA PRO A 6 28.07 53.93 34.30
C PRO A 6 26.67 53.51 34.00
N ALA A 7 26.20 53.75 32.75
CA ALA A 7 24.92 53.41 32.21
C ALA A 7 24.73 51.90 32.08
N PRO A 8 23.46 51.35 32.23
CA PRO A 8 23.19 49.93 32.13
C PRO A 8 23.34 49.45 30.69
N GLY A 9 24.12 48.34 30.53
CA GLY A 9 24.34 47.67 29.26
C GLY A 9 23.06 47.05 28.66
N SER A 10 22.91 47.21 27.36
CA SER A 10 21.82 46.60 26.58
C SER A 10 21.86 45.06 26.66
N PRO A 11 20.68 44.41 26.72
CA PRO A 11 20.64 42.94 26.75
C PRO A 11 21.11 42.32 25.43
N PRO A 12 21.68 41.10 25.47
CA PRO A 12 22.14 40.43 24.27
C PRO A 12 20.96 40.08 23.37
N THR A 13 21.05 40.45 22.11
CA THR A 13 20.14 40.02 21.05
C THR A 13 20.25 38.53 20.86
N SER A 14 19.21 37.81 21.33
CA SER A 14 19.02 36.37 21.04
C SER A 14 18.80 36.21 19.52
N SER A 15 19.81 35.71 18.80
CA SER A 15 19.64 35.25 17.42
C SER A 15 18.80 33.96 17.44
N ALA A 16 17.61 34.01 16.90
CA ALA A 16 16.81 32.81 16.62
C ALA A 16 17.61 31.82 15.75
N PRO A 17 17.50 30.51 15.97
CA PRO A 17 18.16 29.53 15.12
C PRO A 17 17.68 29.69 13.68
N ALA A 18 18.63 29.68 12.73
CA ALA A 18 18.30 29.72 11.30
C ALA A 18 17.37 28.55 10.96
N ALA A 19 16.34 28.85 10.17
CA ALA A 19 15.45 27.79 9.66
C ALA A 19 16.30 26.73 8.93
N PRO A 20 16.00 25.43 9.09
CA PRO A 20 16.69 24.39 8.38
C PRO A 20 16.63 24.67 6.87
N GLY A 21 17.77 24.60 6.21
CA GLY A 21 17.84 24.75 4.75
C GLY A 21 16.99 23.70 4.04
N PRO A 22 16.63 23.93 2.76
CA PRO A 22 15.84 22.97 2.01
C PRO A 22 16.54 21.60 2.01
N VAL A 23 15.78 20.57 2.37
CA VAL A 23 16.25 19.18 2.29
C VAL A 23 16.53 18.89 0.82
N PRO A 24 17.72 18.34 0.47
CA PRO A 24 18.01 18.01 -0.92
C PRO A 24 17.00 16.98 -1.45
N PRO A 25 16.56 17.09 -2.72
CA PRO A 25 15.62 16.17 -3.30
C PRO A 25 16.19 14.74 -3.35
N VAL A 26 15.36 13.77 -3.02
CA VAL A 26 15.65 12.36 -3.28
C VAL A 26 15.38 12.12 -4.76
N LEU A 27 16.41 11.82 -5.53
CA LEU A 27 16.26 11.61 -6.97
C LEU A 27 15.90 10.15 -7.25
N THR A 28 14.94 9.95 -8.14
CA THR A 28 14.65 8.65 -8.75
C THR A 28 15.82 8.22 -9.66
N ARG A 29 15.80 6.97 -10.13
CA ARG A 29 16.86 6.43 -11.01
C ARG A 29 16.99 7.21 -12.34
N ASP A 30 15.91 7.82 -12.81
CA ASP A 30 15.88 8.69 -14.00
C ASP A 30 16.19 10.16 -13.71
N GLY A 31 16.57 10.49 -12.45
CA GLY A 31 16.97 11.83 -12.02
C GLY A 31 15.84 12.79 -11.68
N ARG A 32 14.60 12.31 -11.60
CA ARG A 32 13.45 13.12 -11.14
C ARG A 32 13.44 13.23 -9.61
N ASP A 33 12.83 14.29 -9.09
CA ASP A 33 12.62 14.45 -7.66
C ASP A 33 11.48 13.54 -7.19
N ALA A 34 11.82 12.44 -6.49
CA ALA A 34 10.87 11.47 -5.97
C ALA A 34 9.86 12.06 -4.96
N SER A 35 10.15 13.25 -4.40
CA SER A 35 9.24 13.94 -3.47
C SER A 35 8.20 14.79 -4.20
N ARG A 36 8.33 14.97 -5.51
CA ARG A 36 7.44 15.80 -6.32
C ARG A 36 6.63 14.98 -7.29
N VAL A 37 5.38 15.39 -7.46
CA VAL A 37 4.52 14.87 -8.52
C VAL A 37 4.95 15.53 -9.84
N PRO A 38 5.32 14.75 -10.87
CA PRO A 38 5.66 15.32 -12.18
C PRO A 38 4.45 16.01 -12.79
N ALA A 39 4.68 17.04 -13.62
CA ALA A 39 3.60 17.79 -14.25
C ALA A 39 2.75 16.93 -15.20
N ASP A 40 3.34 15.87 -15.74
CA ASP A 40 2.76 14.88 -16.64
C ASP A 40 2.26 13.61 -15.91
N TRP A 41 2.04 13.68 -14.61
CA TRP A 41 1.63 12.52 -13.80
C TRP A 41 0.39 11.78 -14.36
N ALA A 42 -0.54 12.51 -14.96
CA ALA A 42 -1.75 11.94 -15.54
C ALA A 42 -1.50 11.15 -16.86
N GLU A 43 -0.29 11.21 -17.39
CA GLU A 43 0.15 10.35 -18.50
C GLU A 43 0.82 9.08 -18.00
N LEU A 44 1.23 9.06 -16.70
CA LEU A 44 1.94 7.97 -16.06
C LEU A 44 1.02 7.04 -15.26
N ILE A 45 -0.05 7.60 -14.67
CA ILE A 45 -1.08 6.86 -13.93
C ILE A 45 -2.47 7.38 -14.31
N ASP A 46 -3.49 6.52 -14.19
CA ASP A 46 -4.85 6.83 -14.64
C ASP A 46 -5.47 7.99 -13.83
N PRO A 47 -5.74 9.17 -14.45
CA PRO A 47 -6.35 10.31 -13.77
C PRO A 47 -7.84 10.10 -13.44
N ASP A 48 -8.48 9.06 -13.96
CA ASP A 48 -9.86 8.72 -13.60
C ASP A 48 -9.92 7.93 -12.30
N GLU A 49 -8.89 7.19 -11.98
CA GLU A 49 -8.74 6.44 -10.72
C GLU A 49 -8.07 7.28 -9.63
N TRP A 50 -7.08 8.08 -9.99
CA TRP A 50 -6.30 8.91 -9.08
C TRP A 50 -6.72 10.37 -9.13
N ARG A 51 -6.82 11.04 -7.98
CA ARG A 51 -7.17 12.46 -7.87
C ARG A 51 -6.16 13.19 -6.99
N LEU A 52 -5.80 14.42 -7.37
CA LEU A 52 -4.94 15.23 -6.51
C LEU A 52 -5.65 15.54 -5.20
N ASN A 53 -4.98 15.23 -4.08
CA ASN A 53 -5.42 15.60 -2.74
C ASN A 53 -4.93 17.00 -2.34
N ASP A 54 -5.22 17.45 -1.11
CA ASP A 54 -4.83 18.76 -0.61
C ASP A 54 -3.30 18.93 -0.47
N GLU A 55 -2.55 17.82 -0.43
CA GLU A 55 -1.08 17.82 -0.44
C GLU A 55 -0.51 17.94 -1.87
N GLY A 56 -1.36 17.89 -2.89
CA GLY A 56 -0.97 17.90 -4.30
C GLY A 56 -0.47 16.53 -4.80
N LEU A 57 -0.74 15.45 -4.06
CA LEU A 57 -0.41 14.08 -4.45
C LEU A 57 -1.59 13.43 -5.15
N PRO A 58 -1.39 12.67 -6.24
CA PRO A 58 -2.39 11.74 -6.72
C PRO A 58 -2.76 10.76 -5.61
N ALA A 59 -4.02 10.73 -5.26
CA ALA A 59 -4.56 9.92 -4.17
C ALA A 59 -5.78 9.12 -4.62
N ARG A 60 -5.94 7.92 -4.08
CA ARG A 60 -7.13 7.10 -4.27
C ARG A 60 -7.51 6.35 -2.99
N ARG A 61 -8.75 5.87 -2.98
CA ARG A 61 -9.22 4.89 -2.00
C ARG A 61 -9.22 3.52 -2.64
N ALA A 62 -8.78 2.52 -1.88
CA ALA A 62 -8.70 1.16 -2.35
C ALA A 62 -9.32 0.18 -1.33
N ALA A 63 -9.69 -1.00 -1.81
CA ALA A 63 -10.15 -2.10 -0.97
C ALA A 63 -9.48 -3.41 -1.40
N ARG A 64 -9.03 -4.20 -0.42
CA ARG A 64 -8.26 -5.42 -0.66
C ARG A 64 -8.79 -6.60 0.14
N VAL A 65 -8.47 -7.81 -0.30
CA VAL A 65 -8.88 -9.04 0.35
C VAL A 65 -7.68 -9.82 0.88
N ILE A 66 -7.62 -10.01 2.19
CA ILE A 66 -6.73 -11.00 2.83
C ILE A 66 -7.44 -12.35 2.69
N ALA A 67 -7.19 -13.04 1.58
CA ALA A 67 -7.75 -14.36 1.30
C ALA A 67 -6.86 -15.44 1.92
N LEU A 68 -7.41 -16.23 2.83
CA LEU A 68 -6.73 -17.27 3.58
C LEU A 68 -7.35 -18.64 3.34
N ARG A 69 -6.52 -19.68 3.31
CA ARG A 69 -6.94 -21.08 3.37
C ARG A 69 -6.12 -21.86 4.39
N ARG A 70 -6.72 -22.87 5.03
CA ARG A 70 -6.04 -23.75 5.99
C ARG A 70 -5.52 -25.03 5.34
N ARG A 71 -6.09 -25.42 4.19
CA ARG A 71 -5.78 -26.69 3.52
C ARG A 71 -5.39 -26.46 2.05
N PRO A 72 -4.50 -27.29 1.46
CA PRO A 72 -3.79 -28.42 2.10
C PRO A 72 -2.77 -27.99 3.16
N VAL A 73 -2.28 -26.73 3.09
CA VAL A 73 -1.44 -26.06 4.09
C VAL A 73 -1.96 -24.66 4.33
N PRO A 74 -1.74 -24.07 5.53
CA PRO A 74 -2.07 -22.67 5.78
C PRO A 74 -1.39 -21.74 4.76
N ALA A 75 -2.19 -20.99 4.02
CA ALA A 75 -1.68 -20.13 2.94
C ALA A 75 -2.51 -18.86 2.79
N ILE A 76 -1.88 -17.83 2.24
CA ILE A 76 -2.46 -16.56 1.81
C ILE A 76 -2.36 -16.43 0.29
N LEU A 77 -3.35 -15.83 -0.33
CA LEU A 77 -3.31 -15.49 -1.75
C LEU A 77 -2.60 -14.15 -1.94
N LEU A 78 -1.53 -14.15 -2.74
CA LEU A 78 -0.78 -12.93 -3.05
C LEU A 78 -0.57 -12.78 -4.56
N VAL A 79 -0.58 -11.52 -4.96
CA VAL A 79 -0.05 -11.04 -6.23
C VAL A 79 1.38 -10.58 -6.01
N ILE A 80 2.29 -10.97 -6.89
CA ILE A 80 3.66 -10.45 -6.93
C ILE A 80 3.77 -9.55 -8.14
N GLY A 81 4.25 -8.34 -7.92
CA GLY A 81 4.52 -7.38 -8.98
C GLY A 81 5.91 -6.79 -8.86
N HIS A 82 6.29 -6.04 -9.86
CA HIS A 82 7.54 -5.29 -9.89
C HIS A 82 7.31 -3.84 -10.32
N ASP A 83 8.27 -2.98 -10.02
CA ASP A 83 8.26 -1.58 -10.46
C ASP A 83 8.57 -1.52 -11.96
N PHE A 84 7.69 -0.93 -12.75
CA PHE A 84 7.89 -0.73 -14.19
C PHE A 84 9.21 -0.01 -14.50
N SER A 85 9.64 0.90 -13.63
CA SER A 85 10.89 1.66 -13.77
C SER A 85 12.11 0.97 -13.18
N ALA A 86 11.93 -0.10 -12.39
CA ALA A 86 12.98 -0.81 -11.66
C ALA A 86 12.59 -2.28 -11.44
N ALA A 87 12.73 -3.09 -12.48
CA ALA A 87 12.32 -4.50 -12.47
C ALA A 87 13.07 -5.38 -11.44
N ASP A 88 14.12 -4.87 -10.82
CA ASP A 88 14.81 -5.47 -9.67
C ASP A 88 14.11 -5.20 -8.33
N ARG A 89 13.09 -4.34 -8.32
CA ARG A 89 12.23 -4.05 -7.15
C ARG A 89 10.90 -4.77 -7.33
N SER A 90 10.73 -5.87 -6.63
CA SER A 90 9.48 -6.62 -6.59
C SER A 90 8.87 -6.61 -5.20
N TRP A 91 7.53 -6.74 -5.14
CA TRP A 91 6.78 -6.79 -3.90
C TRP A 91 5.58 -7.72 -4.02
N GLY A 92 5.16 -8.24 -2.86
CA GLY A 92 3.93 -9.03 -2.72
C GLY A 92 2.84 -8.22 -2.04
N PHE A 93 1.60 -8.34 -2.54
CA PHE A 93 0.43 -7.72 -1.96
C PHE A 93 -0.82 -8.59 -2.15
N THR A 94 -1.87 -8.28 -1.40
CA THR A 94 -3.14 -8.99 -1.50
C THR A 94 -3.95 -8.51 -2.69
N PRO A 95 -4.80 -9.35 -3.31
CA PRO A 95 -5.74 -8.92 -4.35
C PRO A 95 -6.56 -7.72 -3.91
N GLY A 96 -6.79 -6.77 -4.83
CA GLY A 96 -7.56 -5.57 -4.60
C GLY A 96 -7.03 -4.35 -5.30
N GLY A 97 -7.86 -3.33 -5.43
CA GLY A 97 -7.58 -2.10 -6.17
C GLY A 97 -8.50 -0.95 -5.82
N GLY A 98 -8.66 -0.02 -6.76
CA GLY A 98 -9.43 1.20 -6.57
C GLY A 98 -10.92 0.96 -6.35
N ILE A 99 -11.53 1.73 -5.45
CA ILE A 99 -12.98 1.72 -5.23
C ILE A 99 -13.62 2.64 -6.26
N MET A 100 -14.54 2.11 -7.06
CA MET A 100 -15.26 2.87 -8.09
C MET A 100 -16.31 3.82 -7.48
N ALA A 101 -16.71 4.83 -8.25
CA ALA A 101 -17.76 5.76 -7.83
C ALA A 101 -19.10 5.04 -7.60
N GLY A 102 -19.65 5.20 -6.40
CA GLY A 102 -20.90 4.58 -5.98
C GLY A 102 -20.76 3.16 -5.43
N GLU A 103 -19.57 2.60 -5.45
CA GLU A 103 -19.25 1.29 -4.90
C GLU A 103 -18.89 1.40 -3.41
N SER A 104 -19.38 0.49 -2.59
CA SER A 104 -18.91 0.37 -1.22
C SER A 104 -17.55 -0.35 -1.17
N PRO A 105 -16.72 -0.13 -0.13
CA PRO A 105 -15.42 -0.78 -0.05
C PRO A 105 -15.45 -2.32 -0.14
N PRO A 106 -16.39 -3.05 0.51
CA PRO A 106 -16.44 -4.51 0.34
C PRO A 106 -16.90 -4.95 -1.06
N GLU A 107 -17.74 -4.16 -1.76
CA GLU A 107 -18.08 -4.42 -3.16
C GLU A 107 -16.86 -4.27 -4.06
N GLY A 108 -16.06 -3.20 -3.89
CA GLY A 108 -14.81 -3.00 -4.60
C GLY A 108 -13.83 -4.14 -4.35
N ALA A 109 -13.65 -4.55 -3.09
CA ALA A 109 -12.78 -5.67 -2.75
C ALA A 109 -13.22 -6.99 -3.41
N ALA A 110 -14.53 -7.28 -3.45
CA ALA A 110 -15.07 -8.50 -4.07
C ALA A 110 -14.92 -8.46 -5.60
N ARG A 111 -15.15 -7.30 -6.24
CA ARG A 111 -14.94 -7.10 -7.68
C ARG A 111 -13.50 -7.31 -8.06
N GLU A 112 -12.56 -6.64 -7.39
CA GLU A 112 -11.12 -6.75 -7.64
C GLU A 112 -10.62 -8.20 -7.45
N LEU A 113 -11.07 -8.89 -6.39
CA LEU A 113 -10.76 -10.30 -6.19
C LEU A 113 -11.20 -11.14 -7.39
N ALA A 114 -12.40 -10.90 -7.93
CA ALA A 114 -12.89 -11.64 -9.08
C ALA A 114 -12.10 -11.31 -10.36
N GLU A 115 -11.78 -10.04 -10.61
CA GLU A 115 -11.04 -9.58 -11.79
C GLU A 115 -9.60 -10.09 -11.79
N GLU A 116 -8.90 -10.02 -10.63
CA GLU A 116 -7.51 -10.41 -10.54
C GLU A 116 -7.28 -11.93 -10.42
N THR A 117 -8.26 -12.67 -9.86
CA THR A 117 -8.04 -14.07 -9.46
C THR A 117 -9.05 -15.07 -10.03
N GLY A 118 -10.18 -14.61 -10.57
CA GLY A 118 -11.31 -15.45 -10.96
C GLY A 118 -12.18 -15.92 -9.79
N ILE A 119 -11.83 -15.61 -8.54
CA ILE A 119 -12.59 -16.02 -7.35
C ILE A 119 -13.76 -15.06 -7.12
N THR A 120 -14.97 -15.52 -7.36
CA THR A 120 -16.18 -14.72 -7.15
C THR A 120 -16.82 -15.03 -5.79
N VAL A 121 -17.06 -13.97 -5.01
CA VAL A 121 -17.72 -14.05 -3.70
C VAL A 121 -18.74 -12.93 -3.53
N ASP A 122 -19.70 -13.14 -2.64
CA ASP A 122 -20.58 -12.06 -2.21
C ASP A 122 -19.82 -11.10 -1.28
N ALA A 123 -19.92 -9.79 -1.52
CA ALA A 123 -19.31 -8.76 -0.67
C ALA A 123 -19.71 -8.90 0.80
N ALA A 124 -20.92 -9.40 1.09
CA ALA A 124 -21.39 -9.67 2.45
C ALA A 124 -20.66 -10.83 3.14
N SER A 125 -19.89 -11.65 2.41
CA SER A 125 -19.05 -12.71 2.99
C SER A 125 -17.69 -12.19 3.49
N LEU A 126 -17.32 -10.97 3.13
CA LEU A 126 -16.09 -10.33 3.57
C LEU A 126 -16.21 -9.85 5.02
N ILE A 127 -15.24 -10.21 5.83
CA ILE A 127 -15.18 -9.87 7.26
C ILE A 127 -14.31 -8.64 7.45
N GLY A 128 -14.80 -7.62 8.13
CA GLY A 128 -13.98 -6.45 8.42
C GLY A 128 -14.66 -5.11 8.23
N PRO A 129 -13.85 -4.05 7.98
CA PRO A 129 -12.42 -4.07 7.67
C PRO A 129 -11.55 -4.55 8.84
N VAL A 130 -10.51 -5.35 8.54
CA VAL A 130 -9.55 -5.85 9.53
C VAL A 130 -8.31 -4.96 9.62
N VAL A 131 -8.00 -4.23 8.55
CA VAL A 131 -6.94 -3.21 8.48
C VAL A 131 -7.50 -1.96 7.82
N ASP A 132 -7.12 -0.80 8.35
CA ASP A 132 -7.24 0.53 7.76
C ASP A 132 -5.82 1.08 7.58
N ARG A 133 -5.36 1.16 6.35
CA ARG A 133 -3.99 1.56 6.00
C ARG A 133 -3.98 2.85 5.20
N SER A 134 -3.16 3.78 5.60
CA SER A 134 -2.77 4.93 4.79
C SER A 134 -1.32 4.79 4.38
N SER A 135 -1.04 4.84 3.09
CA SER A 135 0.31 4.68 2.56
C SER A 135 0.69 5.78 1.58
N ARG A 136 1.96 6.16 1.64
CA ARG A 136 2.61 7.02 0.66
C ARG A 136 3.72 6.25 0.00
N PHE A 137 3.70 6.14 -1.32
CA PHE A 137 4.64 5.31 -2.07
C PHE A 137 4.86 5.86 -3.47
N SER A 138 5.90 5.37 -4.14
CA SER A 138 6.17 5.70 -5.53
C SER A 138 5.59 4.61 -6.44
N PHE A 139 4.76 5.03 -7.40
CA PHE A 139 4.20 4.16 -8.42
C PHE A 139 4.37 4.81 -9.80
N ASN A 140 4.97 4.11 -10.75
CA ASN A 140 5.28 4.61 -12.09
C ASN A 140 5.95 6.01 -12.07
N LEU A 141 6.95 6.20 -11.20
CA LEU A 141 7.69 7.46 -11.02
C LEU A 141 6.85 8.61 -10.43
N VAL A 142 5.65 8.34 -9.95
CA VAL A 142 4.76 9.31 -9.32
C VAL A 142 4.64 8.99 -7.84
N THR A 143 4.86 9.97 -6.97
CA THR A 143 4.56 9.82 -5.54
C THR A 143 3.06 9.90 -5.34
N CYS A 144 2.49 8.83 -4.80
CA CYS A 144 1.06 8.65 -4.61
C CYS A 144 0.69 8.50 -3.14
N ARG A 145 -0.57 8.77 -2.83
CA ARG A 145 -1.22 8.44 -1.55
C ARG A 145 -2.35 7.46 -1.77
N GLN A 146 -2.43 6.42 -0.94
CA GLN A 146 -3.52 5.46 -1.00
C GLN A 146 -4.05 5.13 0.39
N ASP A 147 -5.36 5.27 0.56
CA ASP A 147 -6.08 4.84 1.76
C ASP A 147 -6.80 3.54 1.45
N GLU A 148 -6.45 2.47 2.18
CA GLU A 148 -6.85 1.10 1.87
C GLU A 148 -7.60 0.46 3.03
N LEU A 149 -8.69 -0.22 2.73
CA LEU A 149 -9.40 -1.08 3.66
C LEU A 149 -9.19 -2.54 3.28
N PHE A 150 -8.73 -3.35 4.23
CA PHE A 150 -8.52 -4.79 4.01
C PHE A 150 -9.62 -5.59 4.67
N TYR A 151 -10.15 -6.55 3.93
CA TYR A 151 -11.19 -7.48 4.38
C TYR A 151 -10.63 -8.89 4.43
N LEU A 152 -11.05 -9.65 5.45
CA LEU A 152 -10.67 -11.06 5.61
C LEU A 152 -11.67 -11.95 4.88
N LEU A 153 -11.13 -12.96 4.20
CA LEU A 153 -11.91 -14.02 3.55
C LEU A 153 -11.27 -15.38 3.79
N HIS A 154 -12.05 -16.33 4.34
CA HIS A 154 -11.64 -17.72 4.45
C HIS A 154 -12.19 -18.54 3.28
N LEU A 155 -11.30 -19.17 2.52
CA LEU A 155 -11.63 -19.89 1.27
C LEU A 155 -11.49 -21.42 1.39
N ASP A 156 -11.56 -21.96 2.60
CA ASP A 156 -11.52 -23.41 2.82
C ASP A 156 -12.75 -24.09 2.17
N GLY A 157 -12.51 -24.90 1.14
CA GLY A 157 -13.58 -25.65 0.46
C GLY A 157 -14.45 -24.83 -0.49
N VAL A 158 -14.10 -23.58 -0.79
CA VAL A 158 -14.79 -22.76 -1.78
C VAL A 158 -14.39 -23.20 -3.19
N ALA A 159 -15.39 -23.40 -4.06
CA ALA A 159 -15.15 -23.74 -5.46
C ALA A 159 -14.40 -22.57 -6.16
N GLY A 160 -13.43 -22.90 -7.01
CA GLY A 160 -12.60 -21.90 -7.71
C GLY A 160 -11.44 -21.33 -6.89
N ALA A 161 -11.34 -21.63 -5.57
CA ALA A 161 -10.25 -21.20 -4.72
C ALA A 161 -9.08 -22.18 -4.66
N GLY A 162 -8.94 -23.05 -5.67
CA GLY A 162 -7.81 -23.95 -5.85
C GLY A 162 -6.53 -23.23 -6.28
N ASP A 163 -5.58 -24.02 -6.81
CA ASP A 163 -4.32 -23.45 -7.33
C ASP A 163 -4.45 -22.99 -8.80
N ASP A 164 -5.56 -23.32 -9.45
CA ASP A 164 -5.88 -22.92 -10.83
C ASP A 164 -6.63 -21.58 -10.81
N LEU A 165 -5.87 -20.50 -10.72
CA LEU A 165 -6.37 -19.12 -10.61
C LEU A 165 -6.47 -18.49 -12.01
N ASP A 166 -7.57 -17.78 -12.26
CA ASP A 166 -7.82 -17.13 -13.55
C ASP A 166 -7.30 -15.68 -13.53
N ARG A 167 -6.38 -15.37 -14.43
CA ARG A 167 -5.79 -14.05 -14.67
C ARG A 167 -6.31 -13.38 -15.94
N SER A 168 -7.37 -13.90 -16.53
CA SER A 168 -7.93 -13.35 -17.78
C SER A 168 -8.48 -11.93 -17.62
N GLY A 169 -8.88 -11.55 -16.39
CA GLY A 169 -9.35 -10.21 -16.03
C GLY A 169 -8.27 -9.15 -15.93
N TRP A 170 -6.99 -9.53 -15.95
CA TRP A 170 -5.90 -8.55 -15.85
C TRP A 170 -5.90 -7.58 -17.04
N THR A 171 -5.79 -6.30 -16.73
CA THR A 171 -5.58 -5.23 -17.70
C THR A 171 -4.23 -5.37 -18.42
N GLU A 172 -4.03 -4.62 -19.49
CA GLU A 172 -2.74 -4.62 -20.20
C GLU A 172 -1.59 -4.11 -19.31
N LEU A 173 -1.85 -3.10 -18.47
CA LEU A 173 -0.86 -2.58 -17.53
C LEU A 173 -0.52 -3.62 -16.45
N GLU A 174 -1.51 -4.28 -15.87
CA GLU A 174 -1.30 -5.34 -14.88
C GLU A 174 -0.49 -6.50 -15.46
N ARG A 175 -0.73 -6.92 -16.70
CA ARG A 175 0.09 -7.95 -17.37
C ARG A 175 1.55 -7.56 -17.55
N GLN A 176 1.86 -6.26 -17.54
CA GLN A 176 3.23 -5.77 -17.66
C GLN A 176 3.95 -5.68 -16.31
N VAL A 177 3.22 -5.45 -15.21
CA VAL A 177 3.80 -5.20 -13.87
C VAL A 177 3.55 -6.33 -12.87
N LEU A 178 2.59 -7.24 -13.13
CA LEU A 178 2.28 -8.36 -12.26
C LEU A 178 2.95 -9.64 -12.78
N ASP A 179 3.81 -10.22 -11.97
CA ASP A 179 4.62 -11.40 -12.32
C ASP A 179 3.89 -12.71 -12.03
N SER A 180 3.24 -12.78 -10.87
CA SER A 180 2.58 -14.02 -10.44
C SER A 180 1.42 -13.77 -9.50
N LEU A 181 0.48 -14.71 -9.52
CA LEU A 181 -0.62 -14.83 -8.59
C LEU A 181 -0.63 -16.26 -8.08
N ARG A 182 -0.47 -16.49 -6.79
CA ARG A 182 -0.50 -17.83 -6.21
C ARG A 182 -0.82 -17.84 -4.73
N TRP A 183 -1.18 -19.02 -4.26
CA TRP A 183 -1.23 -19.30 -2.83
C TRP A 183 0.20 -19.43 -2.29
N TRP A 184 0.51 -18.60 -1.29
CA TRP A 184 1.77 -18.64 -0.56
C TRP A 184 1.56 -19.38 0.76
N PRO A 185 2.17 -20.56 0.97
CA PRO A 185 2.25 -21.14 2.30
C PRO A 185 2.83 -20.14 3.29
N LEU A 186 2.22 -19.99 4.48
CA LEU A 186 2.64 -18.95 5.41
C LEU A 186 4.09 -19.14 5.88
N ASP A 187 4.57 -20.39 5.99
CA ASP A 187 5.96 -20.65 6.35
C ASP A 187 6.93 -20.23 5.22
N GLU A 188 6.53 -20.39 3.95
CA GLU A 188 7.31 -19.92 2.81
C GLU A 188 7.32 -18.39 2.74
N LEU A 189 6.18 -17.75 3.01
CA LEU A 189 6.07 -16.28 3.06
C LEU A 189 6.94 -15.68 4.15
N ASP A 190 6.94 -16.26 5.35
CA ASP A 190 7.79 -15.80 6.46
C ASP A 190 9.29 -15.93 6.10
N ALA A 191 9.67 -17.06 5.48
CA ALA A 191 11.05 -17.28 5.04
C ALA A 191 11.46 -16.29 3.94
N ALA A 192 10.58 -16.01 2.98
CA ALA A 192 10.82 -15.05 1.91
C ALA A 192 10.93 -13.63 2.44
N ALA A 193 10.05 -13.22 3.36
CA ALA A 193 10.10 -11.91 4.00
C ALA A 193 11.38 -11.74 4.84
N ALA A 194 11.79 -12.77 5.59
CA ALA A 194 13.05 -12.77 6.33
C ALA A 194 14.28 -12.71 5.40
N ALA A 195 14.17 -13.23 4.18
CA ALA A 195 15.20 -13.15 3.15
C ALA A 195 15.20 -11.82 2.36
N GLY A 196 14.31 -10.88 2.71
CA GLY A 196 14.27 -9.54 2.12
C GLY A 196 13.19 -9.32 1.04
N MET A 197 12.27 -10.28 0.85
CA MET A 197 11.10 -10.04 0.01
C MET A 197 10.23 -8.94 0.64
N THR A 198 9.93 -7.91 -0.14
CA THR A 198 9.01 -6.87 0.30
C THR A 198 7.57 -7.36 0.20
N VAL A 199 6.79 -7.15 1.26
CA VAL A 199 5.36 -7.49 1.31
C VAL A 199 4.59 -6.30 1.89
N TYR A 200 3.47 -5.95 1.30
CA TYR A 200 2.63 -4.85 1.76
C TYR A 200 1.25 -5.32 2.23
N PRO A 201 0.79 -4.82 3.40
CA PRO A 201 1.56 -4.09 4.40
C PRO A 201 2.66 -4.96 5.02
N ALA A 202 3.71 -4.35 5.57
CA ALA A 202 4.86 -5.08 6.14
C ALA A 202 4.47 -6.08 7.25
N VAL A 203 3.37 -5.83 7.95
CA VAL A 203 2.82 -6.72 8.99
C VAL A 203 2.07 -7.92 8.42
N LEU A 204 1.83 -8.00 7.11
CA LEU A 204 0.93 -8.98 6.50
C LEU A 204 1.29 -10.45 6.83
N PRO A 205 2.55 -10.90 6.84
CA PRO A 205 2.86 -12.28 7.20
C PRO A 205 2.40 -12.65 8.62
N ALA A 206 2.69 -11.82 9.61
CA ALA A 206 2.26 -12.04 10.99
C ALA A 206 0.74 -11.94 11.14
N LEU A 207 0.13 -10.94 10.52
CA LEU A 207 -1.31 -10.71 10.53
C LEU A 207 -2.08 -11.88 9.89
N ALA A 208 -1.59 -12.45 8.80
CA ALA A 208 -2.22 -13.62 8.16
C ALA A 208 -2.27 -14.83 9.10
N ARG A 209 -1.25 -15.04 9.92
CA ARG A 209 -1.23 -16.09 10.94
C ARG A 209 -2.27 -15.86 12.04
N GLU A 210 -2.38 -14.63 12.54
CA GLU A 210 -3.41 -14.27 13.52
C GLU A 210 -4.81 -14.53 12.95
N LEU A 211 -5.06 -14.03 11.75
CA LEU A 211 -6.37 -14.11 11.08
C LEU A 211 -6.77 -15.52 10.65
N LEU A 212 -5.84 -16.49 10.55
CA LEU A 212 -6.20 -17.91 10.36
C LEU A 212 -7.11 -18.45 11.46
N SER A 213 -6.94 -17.96 12.69
CA SER A 213 -7.77 -18.35 13.82
C SER A 213 -9.11 -17.59 13.90
N GLY A 214 -9.25 -16.55 13.10
CA GLY A 214 -10.38 -15.63 13.07
C GLY A 214 -9.98 -14.21 13.46
N TRP A 215 -10.85 -13.25 13.21
CA TRP A 215 -10.67 -11.85 13.56
C TRP A 215 -11.20 -11.56 14.96
N ASP A 216 -10.45 -10.79 15.73
CA ASP A 216 -10.78 -10.38 17.10
C ASP A 216 -11.74 -9.18 17.20
N GLY A 217 -12.16 -8.62 16.04
CA GLY A 217 -13.03 -7.45 15.96
C GLY A 217 -12.28 -6.12 16.03
N VAL A 218 -10.94 -6.12 16.12
CA VAL A 218 -10.13 -4.91 16.21
C VAL A 218 -9.54 -4.57 14.85
N VAL A 219 -9.83 -3.36 14.35
CA VAL A 219 -9.22 -2.83 13.12
C VAL A 219 -7.80 -2.37 13.41
N ARG A 220 -6.83 -2.89 12.67
CA ARG A 220 -5.43 -2.44 12.78
C ARG A 220 -5.25 -1.19 11.91
N VAL A 221 -4.90 -0.07 12.54
CA VAL A 221 -4.63 1.19 11.81
C VAL A 221 -3.14 1.27 11.51
N LEU A 222 -2.79 1.41 10.24
CA LEU A 222 -1.41 1.44 9.76
C LEU A 222 -1.15 2.75 8.99
N CYS A 223 0.06 3.28 9.16
CA CYS A 223 0.56 4.38 8.34
C CYS A 223 1.95 3.98 7.86
N GLU A 224 2.13 3.87 6.54
CA GLU A 224 3.38 3.44 5.92
C GLU A 224 3.84 4.49 4.91
N GLU A 225 5.13 4.81 4.95
CA GLU A 225 5.79 5.69 3.98
C GLU A 225 7.03 4.97 3.44
N ASP A 226 7.12 4.81 2.13
CA ASP A 226 8.26 4.22 1.42
C ASP A 226 9.30 5.28 1.04
#